data_eecf179de2468fb3c0e7d2d5e8940de6
#
_entry.id   eecf179de2468fb3c0e7d2d5e8940de6
#
_cell.length_a   1.000
_cell.length_b   1.000
_cell.length_c   1.000
_cell.angle_alpha   90.00
_cell.angle_beta   90.00
_cell.angle_gamma   90.00
#
_symmetry.space_group_name_H-M   'P 1'
#
loop_
_entity.id
_entity.type
_entity.pdbx_description
1 polymer ?
#
loop_
_entity_poly.entity_id
_entity_poly.type
_entity_poly.pdbx_seq_one_letter_code
_entity_poly.pdbx_strand_id
1 'polypeptide(L)'
;MPEYGQFRRWVETAPILNNEALSKRSDEAELVRALDWSYEMNRNVAKMVYGIPPFPFVRESLEKLSEFADIVIVSATPREALVKEWREHGLDQFVTFLGAQEDGSKKEIIAAVKDFYHADHAIMIGDAPGDWKAAADNSILFFPIRPLDEINSWKAFYLQGIDDFYCQRYSGAAQEEQLVRFDRCLPSVPPWKKERAA
;
A
#
# COMPACT_ATOMS: atom_id res chain seq x y z
N MET A 1 -30.60 11.02 -5.50
CA MET A 1 -29.23 11.26 -5.97
C MET A 1 -29.23 11.08 -7.48
N PRO A 2 -28.52 11.88 -8.28
CA PRO A 2 -28.41 11.62 -9.70
C PRO A 2 -27.83 10.20 -9.87
N GLU A 3 -28.43 9.44 -10.77
CA GLU A 3 -27.97 8.09 -11.07
C GLU A 3 -26.67 8.21 -11.87
N TYR A 4 -25.55 7.89 -11.26
CA TYR A 4 -24.25 7.76 -11.93
C TYR A 4 -24.16 6.38 -12.63
N GLY A 5 -25.10 6.11 -13.55
CA GLY A 5 -25.23 4.80 -14.17
C GLY A 5 -24.07 4.41 -15.08
N GLN A 6 -23.51 5.37 -15.83
CA GLN A 6 -22.37 5.14 -16.69
C GLN A 6 -21.10 4.91 -15.86
N PHE A 7 -20.88 5.74 -14.82
CA PHE A 7 -19.73 5.62 -13.94
C PHE A 7 -19.75 4.30 -13.15
N ARG A 8 -20.92 3.92 -12.58
CA ARG A 8 -21.06 2.62 -11.89
C ARG A 8 -20.72 1.46 -12.82
N ARG A 9 -21.28 1.43 -14.02
CA ARG A 9 -21.01 0.38 -15.02
C ARG A 9 -19.52 0.32 -15.36
N TRP A 10 -18.88 1.47 -15.52
CA TRP A 10 -17.47 1.52 -15.79
C TRP A 10 -16.65 0.92 -14.63
N VAL A 11 -16.92 1.28 -13.39
CA VAL A 11 -16.25 0.72 -12.20
C VAL A 11 -16.43 -0.80 -12.09
N GLU A 12 -17.60 -1.32 -12.45
CA GLU A 12 -17.91 -2.75 -12.40
C GLU A 12 -17.26 -3.56 -13.55
N THR A 13 -16.97 -2.94 -14.67
CA THR A 13 -16.57 -3.64 -15.90
C THR A 13 -15.16 -3.30 -16.41
N ALA A 14 -14.57 -2.21 -15.96
CA ALA A 14 -13.23 -1.82 -16.41
C ALA A 14 -12.17 -2.75 -15.79
N PRO A 15 -11.23 -3.25 -16.60
CA PRO A 15 -10.15 -4.11 -16.11
C PRO A 15 -9.19 -3.35 -15.19
N ILE A 16 -9.05 -2.04 -15.40
CA ILE A 16 -8.17 -1.15 -14.63
C ILE A 16 -8.92 0.15 -14.36
N LEU A 17 -8.90 0.61 -13.10
CA LEU A 17 -9.50 1.88 -12.68
C LEU A 17 -8.42 2.96 -12.56
N ASN A 18 -8.12 3.64 -13.67
CA ASN A 18 -7.18 4.76 -13.68
C ASN A 18 -7.62 5.85 -14.69
N ASN A 19 -6.96 7.00 -14.66
CA ASN A 19 -7.29 8.13 -15.51
C ASN A 19 -7.06 7.84 -17.00
N GLU A 20 -6.08 7.01 -17.36
CA GLU A 20 -5.83 6.62 -18.74
C GLU A 20 -6.98 5.78 -19.30
N ALA A 21 -7.44 4.77 -18.54
CA ALA A 21 -8.59 3.96 -18.94
C ALA A 21 -9.88 4.80 -19.03
N LEU A 22 -10.04 5.77 -18.12
CA LEU A 22 -11.19 6.68 -18.10
C LEU A 22 -11.17 7.66 -19.30
N SER A 23 -10.00 8.16 -19.69
CA SER A 23 -9.83 9.09 -20.82
C SER A 23 -10.22 8.48 -22.17
N LYS A 24 -10.14 7.17 -22.31
CA LYS A 24 -10.56 6.43 -23.51
C LYS A 24 -12.09 6.35 -23.69
N ARG A 25 -12.85 6.85 -22.72
CA ARG A 25 -14.34 6.86 -22.70
C ARG A 25 -14.89 8.28 -22.78
N SER A 26 -14.33 9.11 -23.65
CA SER A 26 -14.69 10.53 -23.83
C SER A 26 -16.06 10.77 -24.45
N ASP A 27 -16.75 9.76 -24.90
CA ASP A 27 -18.10 9.76 -25.45
C ASP A 27 -19.21 9.71 -24.35
N GLU A 28 -18.86 9.41 -23.12
CA GLU A 28 -19.79 9.28 -21.99
C GLU A 28 -19.65 10.47 -21.02
N ALA A 29 -20.65 11.36 -20.99
CA ALA A 29 -20.59 12.62 -20.24
C ALA A 29 -20.33 12.45 -18.72
N GLU A 30 -20.81 11.37 -18.11
CA GLU A 30 -20.50 11.07 -16.70
C GLU A 30 -19.03 10.71 -16.50
N LEU A 31 -18.43 9.98 -17.43
CA LEU A 31 -17.04 9.57 -17.37
C LEU A 31 -16.09 10.72 -17.62
N VAL A 32 -16.46 11.64 -18.53
CA VAL A 32 -15.72 12.90 -18.74
C VAL A 32 -15.69 13.72 -17.46
N ARG A 33 -16.84 13.91 -16.79
CA ARG A 33 -16.90 14.63 -15.51
C ARG A 33 -16.11 13.93 -14.40
N ALA A 34 -16.13 12.60 -14.36
CA ALA A 34 -15.34 11.83 -13.40
C ALA A 34 -13.82 12.00 -13.63
N LEU A 35 -13.40 12.04 -14.89
CA LEU A 35 -12.01 12.30 -15.26
C LEU A 35 -11.57 13.71 -14.88
N ASP A 36 -12.39 14.74 -15.20
CA ASP A 36 -12.10 16.13 -14.83
C ASP A 36 -11.98 16.27 -13.31
N TRP A 37 -12.93 15.67 -12.57
CA TRP A 37 -12.89 15.64 -11.11
C TRP A 37 -11.62 14.95 -10.60
N SER A 38 -11.24 13.83 -11.18
CA SER A 38 -10.02 13.10 -10.78
C SER A 38 -8.75 13.94 -11.00
N TYR A 39 -8.63 14.61 -12.14
CA TYR A 39 -7.52 15.52 -12.41
C TYR A 39 -7.49 16.72 -11.45
N GLU A 40 -8.67 17.29 -11.14
CA GLU A 40 -8.76 18.40 -10.19
C GLU A 40 -8.36 17.95 -8.77
N MET A 41 -8.85 16.78 -8.34
CA MET A 41 -8.46 16.18 -7.06
C MET A 41 -6.94 15.96 -6.99
N ASN A 42 -6.35 15.36 -8.01
CA ASN A 42 -4.91 15.15 -8.05
C ASN A 42 -4.12 16.47 -7.96
N ARG A 43 -4.56 17.51 -8.68
CA ARG A 43 -3.95 18.86 -8.57
C ARG A 43 -4.08 19.45 -7.17
N ASN A 44 -5.22 19.27 -6.52
CA ASN A 44 -5.45 19.81 -5.18
C ASN A 44 -4.65 19.01 -4.13
N VAL A 45 -4.62 17.69 -4.23
CA VAL A 45 -3.77 16.84 -3.37
C VAL A 45 -2.31 17.24 -3.49
N ALA A 46 -1.80 17.42 -4.71
CA ALA A 46 -0.41 17.83 -4.94
C ALA A 46 -0.05 19.20 -4.33
N LYS A 47 -1.05 20.09 -4.12
CA LYS A 47 -0.85 21.40 -3.47
C LYS A 47 -0.95 21.34 -1.94
N MET A 48 -1.75 20.39 -1.42
CA MET A 48 -2.03 20.29 0.02
C MET A 48 -1.11 19.28 0.71
N VAL A 49 -0.72 18.21 0.01
CA VAL A 49 0.10 17.12 0.54
C VAL A 49 1.55 17.36 0.13
N TYR A 50 2.30 18.04 0.98
CA TYR A 50 3.76 18.23 0.84
C TYR A 50 4.37 18.39 2.23
N GLY A 51 5.63 18.02 2.37
CA GLY A 51 6.37 18.16 3.62
C GLY A 51 5.83 17.30 4.77
N ILE A 52 5.03 16.27 4.48
CA ILE A 52 4.55 15.32 5.49
C ILE A 52 5.68 14.32 5.73
N PRO A 53 6.31 14.33 6.93
CA PRO A 53 7.42 13.42 7.16
C PRO A 53 6.95 11.96 7.25
N PRO A 54 7.82 11.00 6.92
CA PRO A 54 7.54 9.60 7.20
C PRO A 54 7.34 9.38 8.70
N PHE A 55 6.63 8.33 9.07
CA PHE A 55 6.51 7.95 10.47
C PHE A 55 7.90 7.72 11.10
N PRO A 56 8.06 8.02 12.40
CA PRO A 56 9.26 7.62 13.13
C PRO A 56 9.60 6.14 12.91
N PHE A 57 10.88 5.83 12.85
CA PHE A 57 11.45 4.50 12.58
C PHE A 57 11.32 3.99 11.13
N VAL A 58 10.67 4.72 10.21
CA VAL A 58 10.65 4.33 8.77
C VAL A 58 12.05 4.44 8.18
N ARG A 59 12.67 5.61 8.30
CA ARG A 59 14.02 5.84 7.77
C ARG A 59 15.03 4.85 8.35
N GLU A 60 15.04 4.71 9.66
CA GLU A 60 15.95 3.81 10.38
C GLU A 60 15.74 2.34 9.95
N SER A 61 14.48 1.97 9.67
CA SER A 61 14.17 0.63 9.15
C SER A 61 14.71 0.43 7.73
N LEU A 62 14.54 1.43 6.85
CA LEU A 62 15.06 1.35 5.48
C LEU A 62 16.59 1.33 5.46
N GLU A 63 17.25 2.15 6.27
CA GLU A 63 18.71 2.15 6.43
C GLU A 63 19.20 0.76 6.86
N LYS A 64 18.61 0.20 7.93
CA LYS A 64 19.00 -1.13 8.45
C LYS A 64 18.75 -2.24 7.41
N LEU A 65 17.59 -2.20 6.72
CA LEU A 65 17.26 -3.20 5.69
C LEU A 65 18.20 -3.13 4.49
N SER A 66 18.60 -1.93 4.05
CA SER A 66 19.45 -1.74 2.87
C SER A 66 20.84 -2.36 3.00
N GLU A 67 21.26 -2.73 4.21
CA GLU A 67 22.53 -3.40 4.46
C GLU A 67 22.53 -4.87 3.98
N PHE A 68 21.35 -5.51 3.84
CA PHE A 68 21.26 -6.94 3.54
C PHE A 68 20.07 -7.36 2.67
N ALA A 69 19.18 -6.44 2.31
CA ALA A 69 17.99 -6.74 1.53
C ALA A 69 17.76 -5.72 0.41
N ASP A 70 17.18 -6.18 -0.67
CA ASP A 70 16.62 -5.30 -1.69
C ASP A 70 15.27 -4.75 -1.23
N ILE A 71 15.10 -3.44 -1.35
CA ILE A 71 13.88 -2.75 -0.95
C ILE A 71 13.07 -2.41 -2.19
N VAL A 72 11.87 -2.99 -2.28
CA VAL A 72 10.94 -2.80 -3.38
C VAL A 72 9.71 -2.07 -2.86
N ILE A 73 9.39 -0.92 -3.46
CA ILE A 73 8.13 -0.24 -3.18
C ILE A 73 7.04 -0.84 -4.06
N VAL A 74 5.88 -1.08 -3.46
CA VAL A 74 4.69 -1.62 -4.15
C VAL A 74 3.48 -0.75 -3.81
N SER A 75 3.14 0.17 -4.70
CA SER A 75 2.12 1.18 -4.45
C SER A 75 1.09 1.27 -5.57
N ALA A 76 -0.17 1.58 -5.20
CA ALA A 76 -1.22 1.96 -6.15
C ALA A 76 -1.20 3.46 -6.49
N THR A 77 -0.21 4.20 -5.99
CA THR A 77 -0.02 5.63 -6.27
C THR A 77 0.61 5.80 -7.65
N PRO A 78 0.20 6.82 -8.44
CA PRO A 78 0.87 7.15 -9.70
C PRO A 78 2.37 7.43 -9.48
N ARG A 79 3.20 6.95 -10.42
CA ARG A 79 4.67 6.99 -10.34
C ARG A 79 5.22 8.39 -10.06
N GLU A 80 4.70 9.41 -10.72
CA GLU A 80 5.17 10.79 -10.54
C GLU A 80 5.02 11.27 -9.09
N ALA A 81 3.86 11.02 -8.49
CA ALA A 81 3.57 11.39 -7.10
C ALA A 81 4.45 10.59 -6.13
N LEU A 82 4.56 9.29 -6.35
CA LEU A 82 5.35 8.38 -5.51
C LEU A 82 6.84 8.75 -5.52
N VAL A 83 7.43 8.98 -6.70
CA VAL A 83 8.83 9.38 -6.83
C VAL A 83 9.08 10.73 -6.17
N LYS A 84 8.17 11.70 -6.35
CA LYS A 84 8.27 13.02 -5.71
C LYS A 84 8.31 12.89 -4.19
N GLU A 85 7.36 12.14 -3.60
CA GLU A 85 7.24 11.96 -2.15
C GLU A 85 8.49 11.28 -1.55
N TRP A 86 8.97 10.20 -2.19
CA TRP A 86 10.14 9.49 -1.70
C TRP A 86 11.43 10.32 -1.79
N ARG A 87 11.59 11.12 -2.86
CA ARG A 87 12.71 12.05 -3.03
C ARG A 87 12.65 13.23 -2.06
N GLU A 88 11.46 13.78 -1.79
CA GLU A 88 11.28 14.88 -0.85
C GLU A 88 11.87 14.55 0.52
N HIS A 89 11.78 13.29 0.93
CA HIS A 89 12.31 12.81 2.20
C HIS A 89 13.64 12.08 2.07
N GLY A 90 14.23 12.01 0.89
CA GLY A 90 15.51 11.31 0.65
C GLY A 90 15.45 9.83 1.03
N LEU A 91 14.31 9.18 0.79
CA LEU A 91 14.11 7.74 1.05
C LEU A 91 14.37 6.89 -0.20
N ASP A 92 14.32 7.49 -1.38
CA ASP A 92 14.56 6.84 -2.67
C ASP A 92 15.97 6.23 -2.80
N GLN A 93 16.95 6.74 -2.06
CA GLN A 93 18.30 6.19 -2.02
C GLN A 93 18.39 4.75 -1.48
N PHE A 94 17.39 4.30 -0.71
CA PHE A 94 17.35 2.95 -0.14
C PHE A 94 16.60 1.96 -1.03
N VAL A 95 15.94 2.44 -2.12
CA VAL A 95 15.01 1.66 -2.91
C VAL A 95 15.69 1.07 -4.14
N THR A 96 15.64 -0.24 -4.29
CA THR A 96 16.15 -0.97 -5.45
C THR A 96 15.18 -0.87 -6.63
N PHE A 97 13.87 -0.96 -6.38
CA PHE A 97 12.83 -0.83 -7.40
C PHE A 97 11.58 -0.14 -6.85
N LEU A 98 11.00 0.74 -7.66
CA LEU A 98 9.78 1.47 -7.32
C LEU A 98 8.64 1.04 -8.25
N GLY A 99 7.79 0.15 -7.75
CA GLY A 99 6.55 -0.32 -8.40
C GLY A 99 5.39 0.61 -8.07
N ALA A 100 4.86 1.26 -9.11
CA ALA A 100 3.78 2.23 -9.04
C ALA A 100 2.49 1.69 -9.69
N GLN A 101 1.43 2.48 -9.71
CA GLN A 101 0.15 2.12 -10.33
C GLN A 101 0.30 1.65 -11.79
N GLU A 102 1.24 2.21 -12.54
CA GLU A 102 1.47 1.91 -13.95
C GLU A 102 2.12 0.55 -14.18
N ASP A 103 2.74 -0.04 -13.16
CA ASP A 103 3.41 -1.35 -13.25
C ASP A 103 2.46 -2.53 -12.97
N GLY A 104 1.22 -2.24 -12.61
CA GLY A 104 0.20 -3.24 -12.32
C GLY A 104 -0.32 -3.22 -10.88
N SER A 105 -1.05 -4.26 -10.51
CA SER A 105 -1.52 -4.46 -9.14
C SER A 105 -0.37 -4.84 -8.20
N LYS A 106 -0.53 -4.60 -6.90
CA LYS A 106 0.44 -5.02 -5.88
C LYS A 106 0.79 -6.50 -6.00
N LYS A 107 -0.19 -7.36 -6.28
CA LYS A 107 0.01 -8.80 -6.48
C LYS A 107 0.94 -9.09 -7.66
N GLU A 108 0.72 -8.42 -8.80
CA GLU A 108 1.54 -8.61 -10.01
C GLU A 108 2.96 -8.10 -9.85
N ILE A 109 3.13 -6.95 -9.20
CA ILE A 109 4.46 -6.39 -8.92
C ILE A 109 5.24 -7.35 -7.99
N ILE A 110 4.61 -7.84 -6.91
CA ILE A 110 5.24 -8.81 -6.01
C ILE A 110 5.58 -10.09 -6.77
N ALA A 111 4.66 -10.61 -7.59
CA ALA A 111 4.91 -11.81 -8.39
C ALA A 111 6.13 -11.67 -9.32
N ALA A 112 6.32 -10.49 -9.92
CA ALA A 112 7.44 -10.23 -10.82
C ALA A 112 8.81 -10.20 -10.12
N VAL A 113 8.84 -9.83 -8.84
CA VAL A 113 10.12 -9.71 -8.10
C VAL A 113 10.40 -10.91 -7.19
N LYS A 114 9.38 -11.58 -6.66
CA LYS A 114 9.56 -12.64 -5.68
C LYS A 114 10.35 -13.85 -6.19
N ASP A 115 10.29 -14.12 -7.50
CA ASP A 115 10.94 -15.29 -8.11
C ASP A 115 12.48 -15.21 -8.07
N PHE A 116 13.02 -14.03 -7.72
CA PHE A 116 14.45 -13.85 -7.46
C PHE A 116 14.86 -14.24 -6.03
N TYR A 117 13.89 -14.52 -5.14
CA TYR A 117 14.11 -14.78 -3.72
C TYR A 117 13.35 -16.04 -3.28
N HIS A 118 13.85 -16.70 -2.22
CA HIS A 118 13.08 -17.74 -1.54
C HIS A 118 11.88 -17.12 -0.81
N ALA A 119 10.77 -17.85 -0.67
CA ALA A 119 9.50 -17.34 -0.14
C ALA A 119 9.62 -16.78 1.30
N ASP A 120 10.43 -17.40 2.14
CA ASP A 120 10.73 -16.98 3.52
C ASP A 120 11.77 -15.85 3.61
N HIS A 121 12.38 -15.47 2.50
CA HIS A 121 13.30 -14.33 2.37
C HIS A 121 12.64 -13.11 1.73
N ALA A 122 11.34 -13.12 1.56
CA ALA A 122 10.56 -11.98 1.09
C ALA A 122 9.47 -11.63 2.11
N ILE A 123 9.39 -10.35 2.46
CA ILE A 123 8.40 -9.83 3.40
C ILE A 123 7.77 -8.56 2.85
N MET A 124 6.45 -8.47 2.92
CA MET A 124 5.73 -7.24 2.64
C MET A 124 5.40 -6.51 3.94
N ILE A 125 5.64 -5.22 4.00
CA ILE A 125 5.22 -4.34 5.08
C ILE A 125 4.06 -3.48 4.56
N GLY A 126 2.93 -3.47 5.23
CA GLY A 126 1.75 -2.75 4.77
C GLY A 126 0.70 -2.54 5.85
N ASP A 127 -0.26 -1.65 5.59
CA ASP A 127 -1.27 -1.19 6.55
C ASP A 127 -2.71 -1.57 6.17
N ALA A 128 -2.90 -2.22 5.02
CA ALA A 128 -4.22 -2.55 4.50
C ALA A 128 -4.44 -4.06 4.32
N PRO A 129 -5.70 -4.54 4.43
CA PRO A 129 -6.05 -5.94 4.11
C PRO A 129 -5.64 -6.35 2.69
N GLY A 130 -5.62 -5.38 1.74
CA GLY A 130 -5.15 -5.60 0.38
C GLY A 130 -3.66 -5.94 0.31
N ASP A 131 -2.85 -5.40 1.22
CA ASP A 131 -1.42 -5.69 1.32
C ASP A 131 -1.19 -7.10 1.85
N TRP A 132 -1.90 -7.45 2.92
CA TRP A 132 -1.91 -8.83 3.42
C TRP A 132 -2.33 -9.82 2.34
N LYS A 133 -3.42 -9.52 1.61
CA LYS A 133 -3.88 -10.37 0.54
C LYS A 133 -2.83 -10.52 -0.57
N ALA A 134 -2.18 -9.45 -0.98
CA ALA A 134 -1.15 -9.48 -2.01
C ALA A 134 0.07 -10.31 -1.58
N ALA A 135 0.48 -10.20 -0.32
CA ALA A 135 1.55 -11.02 0.27
C ALA A 135 1.15 -12.51 0.32
N ALA A 136 -0.04 -12.82 0.83
CA ALA A 136 -0.56 -14.19 0.93
C ALA A 136 -0.72 -14.86 -0.44
N ASP A 137 -1.28 -14.14 -1.42
CA ASP A 137 -1.43 -14.63 -2.80
C ASP A 137 -0.07 -14.95 -3.46
N ASN A 138 1.00 -14.37 -2.97
CA ASN A 138 2.37 -14.59 -3.44
C ASN A 138 3.19 -15.52 -2.52
N SER A 139 2.60 -16.00 -1.43
CA SER A 139 3.26 -16.88 -0.45
C SER A 139 4.52 -16.26 0.16
N ILE A 140 4.53 -14.94 0.38
CA ILE A 140 5.59 -14.21 1.09
C ILE A 140 5.13 -13.81 2.48
N LEU A 141 6.07 -13.46 3.35
CA LEU A 141 5.78 -12.99 4.69
C LEU A 141 5.11 -11.62 4.67
N PHE A 142 4.38 -11.28 5.75
CA PHE A 142 3.73 -9.99 5.90
C PHE A 142 3.93 -9.42 7.30
N PHE A 143 4.39 -8.19 7.40
CA PHE A 143 4.44 -7.44 8.64
C PHE A 143 3.42 -6.29 8.61
N PRO A 144 2.38 -6.31 9.45
CA PRO A 144 1.36 -5.29 9.46
C PRO A 144 1.81 -4.01 10.17
N ILE A 145 1.60 -2.88 9.53
CA ILE A 145 1.58 -1.56 10.17
C ILE A 145 0.14 -1.30 10.58
N ARG A 146 -0.12 -1.29 11.87
CA ARG A 146 -1.50 -1.20 12.40
C ARG A 146 -2.04 0.22 12.28
N PRO A 147 -3.21 0.42 11.65
CA PRO A 147 -3.90 1.71 11.62
C PRO A 147 -4.12 2.27 13.04
N LEU A 148 -3.86 3.56 13.22
CA LEU A 148 -3.88 4.31 14.48
C LEU A 148 -2.78 3.91 15.49
N ASP A 149 -1.86 3.05 15.10
CA ASP A 149 -0.72 2.60 15.92
C ASP A 149 0.54 2.44 15.06
N GLU A 150 0.66 3.30 14.03
CA GLU A 150 1.72 3.22 13.02
C GLU A 150 3.11 3.39 13.64
N ILE A 151 3.27 4.36 14.55
CA ILE A 151 4.55 4.63 15.20
C ILE A 151 5.05 3.43 15.99
N ASN A 152 4.17 2.79 16.79
CA ASN A 152 4.57 1.61 17.55
C ASN A 152 4.79 0.39 16.65
N SER A 153 4.06 0.29 15.53
CA SER A 153 4.26 -0.77 14.55
C SER A 153 5.63 -0.66 13.88
N TRP A 154 6.00 0.53 13.40
CA TRP A 154 7.32 0.79 12.83
C TRP A 154 8.44 0.62 13.85
N LYS A 155 8.22 1.06 15.10
CA LYS A 155 9.17 0.83 16.19
C LYS A 155 9.39 -0.66 16.46
N ALA A 156 8.32 -1.45 16.51
CA ALA A 156 8.41 -2.89 16.72
C ALA A 156 9.10 -3.58 15.54
N PHE A 157 8.82 -3.15 14.31
CA PHE A 157 9.51 -3.65 13.14
C PHE A 157 11.01 -3.34 13.18
N TYR A 158 11.39 -2.10 13.46
CA TYR A 158 12.79 -1.68 13.56
C TYR A 158 13.57 -2.43 14.65
N LEU A 159 13.00 -2.54 15.85
CA LEU A 159 13.68 -3.10 17.02
C LEU A 159 13.77 -4.63 17.01
N GLN A 160 12.78 -5.30 16.43
CA GLN A 160 12.65 -6.76 16.50
C GLN A 160 12.32 -7.39 15.15
N GLY A 161 11.34 -6.85 14.42
CA GLY A 161 10.82 -7.46 13.19
C GLY A 161 11.88 -7.67 12.11
N ILE A 162 12.78 -6.70 11.93
CA ILE A 162 13.88 -6.79 10.97
C ILE A 162 14.84 -7.94 11.36
N ASP A 163 15.22 -8.04 12.62
CA ASP A 163 16.14 -9.09 13.09
C ASP A 163 15.48 -10.47 13.05
N ASP A 164 14.18 -10.56 13.32
CA ASP A 164 13.44 -11.81 13.21
C ASP A 164 13.27 -12.24 11.76
N PHE A 165 13.04 -11.29 10.84
CA PHE A 165 13.05 -11.57 9.41
C PHE A 165 14.44 -12.05 8.92
N TYR A 166 15.48 -11.30 9.22
CA TYR A 166 16.85 -11.65 8.83
C TYR A 166 17.28 -13.03 9.33
N CYS A 167 16.95 -13.36 10.58
CA CYS A 167 17.25 -14.65 11.19
C CYS A 167 16.21 -15.74 10.90
N GLN A 168 15.26 -15.50 10.00
CA GLN A 168 14.20 -16.45 9.61
C GLN A 168 13.33 -16.94 10.79
N ARG A 169 13.11 -16.09 11.77
CA ARG A 169 12.29 -16.37 12.96
C ARG A 169 10.89 -15.73 12.89
N TYR A 170 10.65 -14.89 11.86
CA TYR A 170 9.39 -14.16 11.75
C TYR A 170 8.23 -15.01 11.26
N SER A 171 8.47 -16.12 10.56
CA SER A 171 7.44 -17.02 10.05
C SER A 171 6.64 -17.74 11.16
N GLY A 172 5.47 -18.27 10.82
CA GLY A 172 4.63 -19.04 11.75
C GLY A 172 4.06 -18.20 12.88
N ALA A 173 4.26 -18.61 14.13
CA ALA A 173 3.62 -18.02 15.30
C ALA A 173 3.89 -16.51 15.48
N ALA A 174 5.08 -16.04 15.11
CA ALA A 174 5.43 -14.62 15.23
C ALA A 174 4.58 -13.77 14.25
N GLN A 175 4.45 -14.20 13.01
CA GLN A 175 3.58 -13.55 12.03
C GLN A 175 2.11 -13.64 12.43
N GLU A 176 1.64 -14.81 12.86
CA GLU A 176 0.24 -15.01 13.27
C GLU A 176 -0.16 -14.08 14.40
N GLU A 177 0.70 -13.87 15.39
CA GLU A 177 0.45 -12.93 16.48
C GLU A 177 0.27 -11.48 15.95
N GLN A 178 1.09 -11.04 15.00
CA GLN A 178 0.96 -9.73 14.38
C GLN A 178 -0.34 -9.62 13.57
N LEU A 179 -0.72 -10.65 12.82
CA LEU A 179 -1.97 -10.68 12.05
C LEU A 179 -3.22 -10.62 12.95
N VAL A 180 -3.24 -11.34 14.07
CA VAL A 180 -4.34 -11.27 15.04
C VAL A 180 -4.50 -9.86 15.60
N ARG A 181 -3.39 -9.17 15.88
CA ARG A 181 -3.43 -7.77 16.34
C ARG A 181 -3.94 -6.83 15.24
N PHE A 182 -3.54 -7.07 14.00
CA PHE A 182 -3.96 -6.29 12.84
C PHE A 182 -5.46 -6.41 12.57
N ASP A 183 -6.01 -7.61 12.57
CA ASP A 183 -7.45 -7.86 12.38
C ASP A 183 -8.31 -7.11 13.41
N ARG A 184 -7.84 -6.97 14.63
CA ARG A 184 -8.55 -6.23 15.69
C ARG A 184 -8.64 -4.73 15.42
N CYS A 185 -7.69 -4.17 14.66
CA CYS A 185 -7.70 -2.76 14.30
C CYS A 185 -8.71 -2.45 13.18
N LEU A 186 -9.16 -3.47 12.43
CA LEU A 186 -10.02 -3.34 11.25
C LEU A 186 -11.35 -4.11 11.42
N PRO A 187 -12.21 -3.72 12.37
CA PRO A 187 -13.45 -4.44 12.61
C PRO A 187 -14.39 -4.36 11.40
N SER A 188 -14.99 -5.51 11.02
CA SER A 188 -15.95 -5.61 9.91
C SER A 188 -17.21 -4.74 10.10
N VAL A 189 -17.55 -4.43 11.35
CA VAL A 189 -18.64 -3.51 11.71
C VAL A 189 -18.03 -2.29 12.39
N PRO A 190 -18.20 -1.09 11.81
CA PRO A 190 -17.67 0.14 12.42
C PRO A 190 -18.23 0.36 13.83
N PRO A 191 -17.42 0.84 14.79
CA PRO A 191 -17.84 1.02 16.18
C PRO A 191 -19.13 1.81 16.35
N TRP A 192 -19.32 2.89 15.55
CA TRP A 192 -20.51 3.73 15.59
C TRP A 192 -21.81 3.05 15.11
N LYS A 193 -21.74 1.87 14.49
CA LYS A 193 -22.94 1.08 14.14
C LYS A 193 -23.39 0.16 15.28
N LYS A 194 -22.51 -0.17 16.21
CA LYS A 194 -22.83 -1.03 17.36
C LYS A 194 -23.70 -0.30 18.41
N GLU A 195 -23.59 1.03 18.53
CA GLU A 195 -24.33 1.84 19.50
C GLU A 195 -25.80 2.11 19.13
N ARG A 196 -26.22 1.80 17.89
CA ARG A 196 -27.61 2.00 17.45
C ARG A 196 -28.53 0.77 17.62
N ALA A 197 -28.03 -0.31 18.19
CA ALA A 197 -28.76 -1.57 18.38
C ALA A 197 -29.14 -1.82 19.87
N ALA A 198 -29.07 -0.78 20.71
CA ALA A 198 -29.50 -0.82 22.12
C ALA A 198 -30.74 0.04 22.35
#